data_81291343aadc9cb623e75a32525a0a9c
#
_entry.id   81291343aadc9cb623e75a32525a0a9c
#
_cell.length_a   1.000
_cell.length_b   1.000
_cell.length_c   1.000
_cell.angle_alpha   90.00
_cell.angle_beta   90.00
_cell.angle_gamma   90.00
#
_symmetry.space_group_name_H-M   'P 1'
#
loop_
_entity.id
_entity.type
_entity.pdbx_description
1 polymer ?
#
loop_
_entity_poly.entity_id
_entity_poly.type
_entity_poly.pdbx_seq_one_letter_code
_entity_poly.pdbx_strand_id
1 'polypeptide(L)'
;MKIKNRLIIAIAALQIGAFATTAQINSPYSKFGYGLLNDNTTAAQSQMGGVGYALNSGRQINVMNPASYAAADSLTFLFDMGLTFSTVKMEDTDGKSTQYGGGLDYITMQVPISKRMGASLGILPFSSVGYSFGNEIKNGLSSRQGSGGIHQLYLGYAARLFKGFSLGANFSYMFGTTVNDVYANTDGGSSSLFEQVMEVRDWRVQVGAQYSVNLNADNRIGMGVVYSPGKTLLGNARVVKYDVEADEKPDTVATAKLRHNATLPDSWGAGLSYTWKRRLNIGADFTYQPWSKAKTLQLDHFDGTRFADRWQVNVGGEYTHSVRGSYLSRITYRAGGFFNRDYIMVGDNNVREYGVSFGFGLPALSSKTVINLGFEYRHRQAHPNPLLKENYFNIRLGINFNELWFFQNKIR
;
A
#
# COMPACT_ATOMS: atom_id res chain seq x y z
N MET A 1 26.07 11.98 19.17
CA MET A 1 24.93 11.28 19.82
C MET A 1 25.36 9.84 20.08
N LYS A 2 25.39 9.40 21.33
CA LYS A 2 26.01 8.11 21.75
C LYS A 2 25.17 6.93 21.16
N ILE A 3 25.84 5.85 20.78
CA ILE A 3 25.25 4.61 20.21
C ILE A 3 24.05 4.10 21.02
N LYS A 4 24.10 4.25 22.38
CA LYS A 4 22.97 3.92 23.27
C LYS A 4 21.64 4.63 22.91
N ASN A 5 21.66 5.90 22.52
CA ASN A 5 20.42 6.63 22.18
C ASN A 5 19.84 6.18 20.84
N ARG A 6 20.69 5.69 19.92
CA ARG A 6 20.26 5.14 18.64
C ARG A 6 19.59 3.78 18.81
N LEU A 7 20.13 2.96 19.71
CA LEU A 7 19.55 1.65 20.06
C LEU A 7 18.19 1.80 20.76
N ILE A 8 18.06 2.78 21.67
CA ILE A 8 16.80 3.07 22.37
C ILE A 8 15.72 3.53 21.39
N ILE A 9 16.06 4.37 20.41
CA ILE A 9 15.10 4.81 19.37
C ILE A 9 14.68 3.64 18.48
N ALA A 10 15.61 2.74 18.12
CA ALA A 10 15.29 1.55 17.33
C ALA A 10 14.42 0.55 18.11
N ILE A 11 14.68 0.35 19.41
CA ILE A 11 13.87 -0.51 20.28
C ILE A 11 12.48 0.11 20.53
N ALA A 12 12.40 1.44 20.73
CA ALA A 12 11.13 2.13 20.87
C ALA A 12 10.30 2.05 19.57
N ALA A 13 10.91 2.17 18.40
CA ALA A 13 10.27 1.98 17.11
C ALA A 13 9.76 0.53 16.91
N LEU A 14 10.51 -0.46 17.39
CA LEU A 14 10.10 -1.87 17.36
C LEU A 14 8.93 -2.16 18.30
N GLN A 15 8.86 -1.50 19.45
CA GLN A 15 7.75 -1.65 20.40
C GLN A 15 6.46 -0.97 19.90
N ILE A 16 6.58 0.17 19.19
CA ILE A 16 5.43 0.83 18.56
C ILE A 16 4.80 -0.09 17.49
N GLY A 17 5.61 -0.88 16.77
CA GLY A 17 5.14 -1.88 15.81
C GLY A 17 4.27 -2.99 16.44
N ALA A 18 4.52 -3.36 17.69
CA ALA A 18 3.75 -4.39 18.40
C ALA A 18 2.35 -3.91 18.85
N PHE A 19 2.15 -2.61 19.04
CA PHE A 19 0.85 -2.02 19.37
C PHE A 19 -0.02 -1.71 18.14
N ALA A 20 0.55 -1.73 16.93
CA ALA A 20 -0.16 -1.38 15.70
C ALA A 20 -1.00 -2.54 15.11
N THR A 21 -0.95 -3.73 15.69
CA THR A 21 -1.59 -4.92 15.12
C THR A 21 -3.10 -5.03 15.38
N THR A 22 -3.70 -4.13 16.16
CA THR A 22 -5.10 -4.27 16.59
C THR A 22 -6.07 -3.22 16.01
N ALA A 23 -5.59 -2.25 15.25
CA ALA A 23 -6.43 -1.14 14.74
C ALA A 23 -6.62 -1.23 13.22
N GLN A 24 -6.93 -2.40 12.68
CA GLN A 24 -7.27 -2.56 11.27
C GLN A 24 -8.58 -1.80 10.96
N ILE A 25 -8.58 -0.99 9.89
CA ILE A 25 -9.77 -0.28 9.46
C ILE A 25 -10.73 -1.29 8.86
N ASN A 26 -11.95 -1.33 9.40
CA ASN A 26 -13.00 -2.18 8.87
C ASN A 26 -13.67 -1.50 7.68
N SER A 27 -13.65 -2.15 6.53
CA SER A 27 -14.40 -1.77 5.32
C SER A 27 -15.14 -2.99 4.81
N PRO A 28 -16.47 -2.99 4.74
CA PRO A 28 -17.25 -4.08 4.15
C PRO A 28 -16.82 -4.44 2.72
N TYR A 29 -16.29 -3.49 1.96
CA TYR A 29 -15.73 -3.77 0.63
C TYR A 29 -14.52 -4.69 0.66
N SER A 30 -13.78 -4.76 1.77
CA SER A 30 -12.62 -5.64 1.92
C SER A 30 -12.98 -7.13 2.00
N LYS A 31 -14.27 -7.47 2.14
CA LYS A 31 -14.77 -8.85 2.06
C LYS A 31 -14.49 -9.49 0.70
N PHE A 32 -14.46 -8.70 -0.36
CA PHE A 32 -14.44 -9.20 -1.72
C PHE A 32 -13.01 -9.44 -2.22
N GLY A 33 -12.81 -10.58 -2.87
CA GLY A 33 -11.55 -10.94 -3.52
C GLY A 33 -10.37 -11.11 -2.57
N TYR A 34 -9.33 -10.34 -2.78
CA TYR A 34 -8.10 -10.33 -1.97
C TYR A 34 -8.09 -9.21 -0.93
N GLY A 35 -9.22 -8.54 -0.69
CA GLY A 35 -9.32 -7.36 0.16
C GLY A 35 -8.99 -6.04 -0.57
N LEU A 36 -8.78 -4.98 0.17
CA LEU A 36 -8.41 -3.68 -0.39
C LEU A 36 -6.93 -3.67 -0.77
N LEU A 37 -6.66 -3.40 -2.05
CA LEU A 37 -5.28 -3.32 -2.56
C LEU A 37 -4.57 -2.06 -2.06
N ASN A 38 -3.28 -2.20 -1.78
CA ASN A 38 -2.41 -1.09 -1.40
C ASN A 38 -1.58 -0.59 -2.58
N ASP A 39 -1.43 0.72 -2.72
CA ASP A 39 -0.71 1.35 -3.83
C ASP A 39 0.82 1.41 -3.63
N ASN A 40 1.35 0.90 -2.52
CA ASN A 40 2.78 0.87 -2.18
C ASN A 40 3.44 2.27 -2.20
N THR A 41 2.71 3.29 -1.78
CA THR A 41 3.22 4.67 -1.70
C THR A 41 3.93 4.93 -0.39
N THR A 42 5.04 5.67 -0.42
CA THR A 42 5.64 6.24 0.79
C THR A 42 4.81 7.41 1.30
N ALA A 43 5.03 7.85 2.54
CA ALA A 43 4.32 8.99 3.12
C ALA A 43 4.47 10.27 2.28
N ALA A 44 5.63 10.51 1.68
CA ALA A 44 5.84 11.64 0.79
C ALA A 44 5.03 11.54 -0.52
N GLN A 45 4.95 10.34 -1.11
CA GLN A 45 4.18 10.09 -2.34
C GLN A 45 2.68 10.17 -2.11
N SER A 46 2.19 9.63 -0.98
CA SER A 46 0.77 9.70 -0.63
C SER A 46 0.26 11.14 -0.49
N GLN A 47 1.12 12.07 0.00
CA GLN A 47 0.81 13.49 0.07
C GLN A 47 0.68 14.16 -1.30
N MET A 48 1.17 13.50 -2.35
CA MET A 48 1.09 13.93 -3.76
C MET A 48 0.06 13.10 -4.54
N GLY A 49 -1.00 12.62 -3.89
CA GLY A 49 -2.03 11.80 -4.53
C GLY A 49 -1.53 10.43 -4.99
N GLY A 50 -0.38 9.95 -4.49
CA GLY A 50 0.16 8.64 -4.87
C GLY A 50 0.99 8.64 -6.15
N VAL A 51 1.48 9.76 -6.62
CA VAL A 51 2.40 9.84 -7.79
C VAL A 51 3.77 9.28 -7.43
N GLY A 52 4.35 8.45 -8.33
CA GLY A 52 5.66 7.84 -8.08
C GLY A 52 6.39 7.31 -9.30
N TYR A 53 5.73 6.88 -10.38
CA TYR A 53 6.38 6.11 -11.45
C TYR A 53 7.53 6.86 -12.16
N ALA A 54 7.38 8.16 -12.35
CA ALA A 54 8.42 8.99 -12.97
C ALA A 54 9.28 9.76 -11.96
N LEU A 55 8.96 9.68 -10.66
CA LEU A 55 9.71 10.39 -9.63
C LEU A 55 11.06 9.74 -9.37
N ASN A 56 12.10 10.57 -9.41
CA ASN A 56 13.47 10.14 -9.25
C ASN A 56 14.19 11.10 -8.31
N SER A 57 14.48 10.65 -7.10
CA SER A 57 15.14 11.43 -6.05
C SER A 57 16.30 10.64 -5.44
N GLY A 58 17.43 11.30 -5.22
CA GLY A 58 18.56 10.70 -4.49
C GLY A 58 18.37 10.66 -2.97
N ARG A 59 17.27 11.22 -2.46
CA ARG A 59 17.06 11.47 -1.02
C ARG A 59 15.77 10.86 -0.47
N GLN A 60 14.94 10.31 -1.33
CA GLN A 60 13.67 9.67 -0.97
C GLN A 60 13.60 8.31 -1.64
N ILE A 61 13.13 7.31 -0.91
CA ILE A 61 12.89 5.97 -1.44
C ILE A 61 11.60 6.00 -2.26
N ASN A 62 11.64 5.40 -3.44
CA ASN A 62 10.47 5.25 -4.31
C ASN A 62 10.31 3.78 -4.69
N VAL A 63 9.47 3.06 -3.97
CA VAL A 63 9.20 1.64 -4.18
C VAL A 63 8.25 1.37 -5.35
N MET A 64 7.51 2.38 -5.81
CA MET A 64 6.57 2.24 -6.92
C MET A 64 7.28 1.94 -8.25
N ASN A 65 8.49 2.50 -8.45
CA ASN A 65 9.31 2.19 -9.63
C ASN A 65 10.74 1.82 -9.21
N PRO A 66 11.13 0.54 -9.30
CA PRO A 66 12.46 0.10 -8.86
C PRO A 66 13.62 0.76 -9.60
N ALA A 67 13.44 1.28 -10.81
CA ALA A 67 14.49 2.00 -11.54
C ALA A 67 15.01 3.25 -10.79
N SER A 68 14.21 3.79 -9.87
CA SER A 68 14.55 4.95 -9.04
C SER A 68 15.71 4.70 -8.08
N TYR A 69 15.98 3.45 -7.69
CA TYR A 69 17.04 3.12 -6.73
C TYR A 69 18.43 3.48 -7.24
N ALA A 70 18.63 3.52 -8.56
CA ALA A 70 19.88 3.96 -9.18
C ALA A 70 20.18 5.46 -9.00
N ALA A 71 19.24 6.23 -8.44
CA ALA A 71 19.38 7.67 -8.21
C ALA A 71 19.92 8.03 -6.83
N ALA A 72 20.02 7.07 -5.89
CA ALA A 72 20.49 7.32 -4.54
C ALA A 72 21.80 8.11 -4.52
N ASP A 73 21.87 9.12 -3.65
CA ASP A 73 23.09 9.90 -3.46
C ASP A 73 24.22 8.98 -2.94
N SER A 74 25.44 9.17 -3.43
CA SER A 74 26.58 8.33 -3.01
C SER A 74 26.84 8.47 -1.51
N LEU A 75 27.29 7.36 -0.88
CA LEU A 75 27.63 7.28 0.56
C LEU A 75 26.44 7.51 1.49
N THR A 76 25.20 7.43 1.01
CA THR A 76 24.02 7.60 1.85
C THR A 76 23.39 6.27 2.22
N PHE A 77 22.80 6.22 3.41
CA PHE A 77 21.83 5.20 3.80
C PHE A 77 20.49 5.89 3.95
N LEU A 78 19.50 5.39 3.23
CA LEU A 78 18.12 5.85 3.33
C LEU A 78 17.31 4.80 4.09
N PHE A 79 16.50 5.26 5.04
CA PHE A 79 15.51 4.45 5.73
C PHE A 79 14.22 5.26 5.79
N ASP A 80 13.11 4.65 5.41
CA ASP A 80 11.80 5.31 5.41
C ASP A 80 10.76 4.38 6.03
N MET A 81 9.96 4.91 6.94
CA MET A 81 8.84 4.22 7.55
C MET A 81 7.62 5.13 7.61
N GLY A 82 6.46 4.57 7.47
CA GLY A 82 5.19 5.29 7.50
C GLY A 82 4.18 4.65 8.43
N LEU A 83 3.43 5.53 9.10
CA LEU A 83 2.29 5.20 9.95
C LEU A 83 1.06 5.94 9.42
N THR A 84 -0.08 5.28 9.39
CA THR A 84 -1.38 5.90 9.06
C THR A 84 -2.33 5.80 10.24
N PHE A 85 -3.03 6.89 10.52
CA PHE A 85 -4.18 6.95 11.41
C PHE A 85 -5.39 7.35 10.57
N SER A 86 -6.48 6.60 10.70
CA SER A 86 -7.67 6.78 9.87
C SER A 86 -8.92 6.87 10.70
N THR A 87 -9.80 7.76 10.28
CA THR A 87 -11.20 7.79 10.73
C THR A 87 -12.06 7.53 9.51
N VAL A 88 -12.93 6.53 9.58
CA VAL A 88 -13.84 6.15 8.51
C VAL A 88 -15.27 6.40 8.95
N LYS A 89 -15.98 7.22 8.20
CA LYS A 89 -17.42 7.41 8.35
C LYS A 89 -18.13 6.61 7.26
N MET A 90 -18.94 5.66 7.66
CA MET A 90 -19.75 4.81 6.81
C MET A 90 -21.20 5.21 6.86
N GLU A 91 -21.88 5.16 5.72
CA GLU A 91 -23.31 5.46 5.58
C GLU A 91 -23.93 4.51 4.57
N ASP A 92 -24.97 3.79 4.99
CA ASP A 92 -25.84 2.97 4.15
C ASP A 92 -27.30 3.33 4.34
N THR A 93 -28.23 2.50 3.86
CA THR A 93 -29.68 2.71 4.01
C THR A 93 -30.17 2.57 5.45
N ASP A 94 -29.43 1.81 6.28
CA ASP A 94 -29.86 1.40 7.61
C ASP A 94 -29.29 2.31 8.69
N GLY A 95 -28.20 3.07 8.37
CA GLY A 95 -27.62 3.98 9.33
C GLY A 95 -26.24 4.53 9.02
N LYS A 96 -25.63 5.09 10.04
CA LYS A 96 -24.27 5.68 9.98
C LYS A 96 -23.42 5.10 11.09
N SER A 97 -22.18 4.79 10.76
CA SER A 97 -21.18 4.37 11.74
C SER A 97 -19.86 5.12 11.54
N THR A 98 -19.08 5.21 12.61
CA THR A 98 -17.74 5.78 12.56
C THR A 98 -16.77 4.80 13.20
N GLN A 99 -15.69 4.53 12.49
CA GLN A 99 -14.63 3.63 12.95
C GLN A 99 -13.28 4.35 12.92
N TYR A 100 -12.40 3.93 13.83
CA TYR A 100 -11.05 4.43 13.95
C TYR A 100 -10.10 3.28 13.72
N GLY A 101 -9.02 3.54 13.00
CA GLY A 101 -8.01 2.55 12.73
C GLY A 101 -6.68 3.19 12.43
N GLY A 102 -5.71 2.37 12.13
CA GLY A 102 -4.39 2.83 11.76
C GLY A 102 -3.38 1.71 11.87
N GLY A 103 -2.16 1.98 11.46
CA GLY A 103 -1.12 0.98 11.53
C GLY A 103 0.17 1.42 10.88
N LEU A 104 1.10 0.48 10.86
CA LEU A 104 2.35 0.60 10.13
C LEU A 104 2.07 0.34 8.63
N ASP A 105 2.33 1.37 7.80
CA ASP A 105 2.10 1.25 6.35
C ASP A 105 3.26 0.52 5.66
N TYR A 106 4.51 0.90 5.99
CA TYR A 106 5.68 0.34 5.34
C TYR A 106 6.96 0.59 6.16
N ILE A 107 7.94 -0.26 5.92
CA ILE A 107 9.34 -0.05 6.30
C ILE A 107 10.19 -0.35 5.09
N THR A 108 11.02 0.61 4.68
CA THR A 108 11.91 0.47 3.53
C THR A 108 13.30 1.03 3.82
N MET A 109 14.31 0.46 3.20
CA MET A 109 15.67 0.96 3.23
C MET A 109 16.30 0.91 1.84
N GLN A 110 17.22 1.81 1.58
CA GLN A 110 17.92 1.89 0.30
C GLN A 110 19.37 2.29 0.50
N VAL A 111 20.24 1.65 -0.26
CA VAL A 111 21.68 1.93 -0.27
C VAL A 111 22.19 2.08 -1.70
N PRO A 112 23.09 3.03 -1.98
CA PRO A 112 23.85 3.06 -3.21
C PRO A 112 24.93 1.97 -3.17
N ILE A 113 24.95 1.09 -4.17
CA ILE A 113 26.01 0.08 -4.37
C ILE A 113 27.19 0.72 -5.10
N SER A 114 26.91 1.59 -6.04
CA SER A 114 27.88 2.38 -6.79
C SER A 114 27.29 3.72 -7.24
N LYS A 115 28.07 4.53 -7.95
CA LYS A 115 27.57 5.80 -8.54
C LYS A 115 26.41 5.62 -9.53
N ARG A 116 26.17 4.39 -10.00
CA ARG A 116 25.16 4.08 -11.02
C ARG A 116 24.18 2.98 -10.59
N MET A 117 24.38 2.39 -9.42
CA MET A 117 23.62 1.23 -8.96
C MET A 117 23.13 1.45 -7.54
N GLY A 118 21.93 1.01 -7.26
CA GLY A 118 21.35 1.03 -5.92
C GLY A 118 20.53 -0.21 -5.64
N ALA A 119 20.40 -0.54 -4.36
CA ALA A 119 19.55 -1.61 -3.89
C ALA A 119 18.58 -1.08 -2.82
N SER A 120 17.44 -1.71 -2.73
CA SER A 120 16.41 -1.40 -1.73
C SER A 120 15.83 -2.70 -1.18
N LEU A 121 15.45 -2.66 0.10
CA LEU A 121 14.82 -3.77 0.82
C LEU A 121 13.72 -3.19 1.69
N GLY A 122 12.61 -3.93 1.85
CA GLY A 122 11.56 -3.48 2.76
C GLY A 122 10.36 -4.40 2.81
N ILE A 123 9.44 -4.05 3.73
CA ILE A 123 8.15 -4.72 3.89
C ILE A 123 7.06 -3.72 3.54
N LEU A 124 6.14 -4.15 2.69
CA LEU A 124 5.00 -3.38 2.20
C LEU A 124 3.72 -4.21 2.35
N PRO A 125 2.57 -3.63 2.67
CA PRO A 125 1.30 -4.31 2.53
C PRO A 125 0.95 -4.46 1.04
N PHE A 126 0.42 -5.61 0.66
CA PHE A 126 -0.15 -5.84 -0.67
C PHE A 126 -1.66 -5.62 -0.66
N SER A 127 -2.34 -6.20 0.33
CA SER A 127 -3.79 -6.02 0.54
C SER A 127 -4.15 -6.16 2.02
N SER A 128 -5.32 -5.66 2.38
CA SER A 128 -5.86 -5.76 3.74
C SER A 128 -7.32 -6.19 3.70
N VAL A 129 -7.70 -7.06 4.64
CA VAL A 129 -9.07 -7.50 4.90
C VAL A 129 -9.43 -7.12 6.33
N GLY A 130 -10.50 -6.35 6.50
CA GLY A 130 -11.05 -6.00 7.80
C GLY A 130 -12.49 -5.58 7.63
N TYR A 131 -13.43 -6.35 8.15
CA TYR A 131 -14.85 -6.02 8.16
C TYR A 131 -15.59 -6.76 9.28
N SER A 132 -16.68 -6.19 9.73
CA SER A 132 -17.63 -6.83 10.63
C SER A 132 -19.00 -6.21 10.38
N PHE A 133 -19.97 -7.02 9.96
CA PHE A 133 -21.35 -6.60 9.79
C PHE A 133 -22.29 -7.80 9.94
N GLY A 134 -23.54 -7.56 10.33
CA GLY A 134 -24.54 -8.59 10.48
C GLY A 134 -25.91 -8.10 10.03
N ASN A 135 -26.76 -9.04 9.63
CA ASN A 135 -28.15 -8.79 9.25
C ASN A 135 -29.06 -9.79 9.96
N GLU A 136 -30.24 -9.30 10.34
CA GLU A 136 -31.34 -10.21 10.73
C GLU A 136 -31.78 -11.04 9.53
N ILE A 137 -31.96 -12.33 9.75
CA ILE A 137 -32.51 -13.28 8.80
C ILE A 137 -33.87 -13.79 9.33
N LYS A 138 -34.69 -14.41 8.45
CA LYS A 138 -36.08 -14.79 8.74
C LYS A 138 -36.26 -15.58 10.05
N ASN A 139 -35.25 -16.33 10.50
CA ASN A 139 -35.29 -17.13 11.72
C ASN A 139 -33.97 -16.99 12.50
N GLY A 140 -33.46 -15.79 12.71
CA GLY A 140 -32.23 -15.60 13.46
C GLY A 140 -31.34 -14.45 12.97
N LEU A 141 -30.06 -14.55 13.27
CA LEU A 141 -29.03 -13.57 12.94
C LEU A 141 -27.92 -14.21 12.09
N SER A 142 -27.54 -13.54 11.00
CA SER A 142 -26.31 -13.89 10.28
C SER A 142 -25.32 -12.74 10.40
N SER A 143 -24.12 -13.02 10.89
CA SER A 143 -23.05 -12.03 10.92
C SER A 143 -21.83 -12.51 10.12
N ARG A 144 -21.11 -11.54 9.56
CA ARG A 144 -19.90 -11.79 8.77
C ARG A 144 -18.76 -10.94 9.31
N GLN A 145 -17.63 -11.56 9.51
CA GLN A 145 -16.42 -10.90 9.97
C GLN A 145 -15.24 -11.35 9.11
N GLY A 146 -14.32 -10.46 8.86
CA GLY A 146 -13.08 -10.79 8.17
C GLY A 146 -11.91 -10.03 8.73
N SER A 147 -10.74 -10.65 8.67
CA SER A 147 -9.51 -10.06 9.15
C SER A 147 -8.29 -10.58 8.39
N GLY A 148 -7.16 -9.89 8.55
CA GLY A 148 -5.89 -10.29 7.98
C GLY A 148 -5.47 -9.46 6.77
N GLY A 149 -4.57 -10.02 5.96
CA GLY A 149 -4.04 -9.34 4.79
C GLY A 149 -2.83 -10.04 4.22
N ILE A 150 -2.39 -9.57 3.08
CA ILE A 150 -1.22 -10.08 2.37
C ILE A 150 -0.14 -8.99 2.41
N HIS A 151 1.06 -9.38 2.81
CA HIS A 151 2.25 -8.53 2.86
C HIS A 151 3.28 -8.99 1.84
N GLN A 152 4.22 -8.12 1.52
CA GLN A 152 5.34 -8.43 0.64
C GLN A 152 6.66 -7.94 1.25
N LEU A 153 7.61 -8.86 1.37
CA LEU A 153 9.01 -8.55 1.63
C LEU A 153 9.71 -8.44 0.27
N TYR A 154 10.21 -7.28 -0.09
CA TYR A 154 10.88 -7.08 -1.38
C TYR A 154 12.37 -6.84 -1.24
N LEU A 155 13.11 -7.30 -2.24
CA LEU A 155 14.49 -6.94 -2.53
C LEU A 155 14.54 -6.34 -3.92
N GLY A 156 15.00 -5.10 -4.02
CA GLY A 156 15.08 -4.35 -5.25
C GLY A 156 16.52 -4.03 -5.65
N TYR A 157 16.75 -3.99 -6.95
CA TYR A 157 18.02 -3.60 -7.54
C TYR A 157 17.79 -2.73 -8.77
N ALA A 158 18.63 -1.71 -8.96
CA ALA A 158 18.58 -0.87 -10.13
C ALA A 158 19.98 -0.44 -10.61
N ALA A 159 20.06 -0.22 -11.91
CA ALA A 159 21.26 0.29 -12.55
C ALA A 159 20.92 1.42 -13.54
N ARG A 160 21.76 2.45 -13.55
CA ARG A 160 21.74 3.51 -14.58
C ARG A 160 22.62 3.05 -15.74
N LEU A 161 21.99 2.70 -16.87
CA LEU A 161 22.68 2.17 -18.03
C LEU A 161 23.42 3.28 -18.82
N PHE A 162 22.73 4.41 -19.03
CA PHE A 162 23.31 5.59 -19.64
C PHE A 162 22.72 6.86 -19.03
N LYS A 163 23.17 8.01 -19.47
CA LYS A 163 22.73 9.31 -18.92
C LYS A 163 21.22 9.47 -19.04
N GLY A 164 20.57 9.61 -17.90
CA GLY A 164 19.12 9.78 -17.80
C GLY A 164 18.30 8.49 -17.80
N PHE A 165 18.83 7.33 -18.19
CA PHE A 165 18.09 6.09 -18.28
C PHE A 165 18.51 5.07 -17.21
N SER A 166 17.54 4.56 -16.48
CA SER A 166 17.71 3.54 -15.43
C SER A 166 16.72 2.40 -15.63
N LEU A 167 17.16 1.21 -15.31
CA LEU A 167 16.32 0.01 -15.20
C LEU A 167 16.43 -0.56 -13.79
N GLY A 168 15.37 -1.18 -13.31
CA GLY A 168 15.36 -1.83 -12.01
C GLY A 168 14.33 -2.94 -11.93
N ALA A 169 14.49 -3.78 -10.94
CA ALA A 169 13.56 -4.85 -10.63
C ALA A 169 13.42 -5.03 -9.12
N ASN A 170 12.21 -5.38 -8.68
CA ASN A 170 11.89 -5.86 -7.35
C ASN A 170 11.54 -7.35 -7.45
N PHE A 171 12.14 -8.15 -6.60
CA PHE A 171 11.71 -9.49 -6.29
C PHE A 171 11.05 -9.48 -4.91
N SER A 172 9.79 -9.88 -4.82
CA SER A 172 9.01 -9.82 -3.58
C SER A 172 8.54 -11.21 -3.19
N TYR A 173 8.69 -11.55 -1.91
CA TYR A 173 8.03 -12.69 -1.29
C TYR A 173 6.71 -12.21 -0.67
N MET A 174 5.60 -12.79 -1.14
CA MET A 174 4.24 -12.49 -0.67
C MET A 174 3.85 -13.52 0.38
N PHE A 175 3.36 -13.04 1.51
CA PHE A 175 2.92 -13.89 2.62
C PHE A 175 1.77 -13.23 3.37
N GLY A 176 0.91 -14.07 3.94
CA GLY A 176 -0.18 -13.60 4.79
C GLY A 176 -1.36 -14.54 4.80
N THR A 177 -2.28 -14.26 5.71
CA THR A 177 -3.49 -15.03 5.88
C THR A 177 -4.67 -14.08 5.91
N THR A 178 -5.73 -14.42 5.19
CA THR A 178 -7.04 -13.77 5.31
C THR A 178 -8.03 -14.76 5.84
N VAL A 179 -8.82 -14.33 6.81
CA VAL A 179 -9.87 -15.11 7.46
C VAL A 179 -11.20 -14.45 7.18
N ASN A 180 -12.18 -15.22 6.75
CA ASN A 180 -13.55 -14.76 6.53
C ASN A 180 -14.49 -15.70 7.28
N ASP A 181 -15.22 -15.16 8.24
CA ASP A 181 -16.14 -15.87 9.10
C ASP A 181 -17.59 -15.58 8.70
N VAL A 182 -18.40 -16.60 8.67
CA VAL A 182 -19.85 -16.52 8.51
C VAL A 182 -20.50 -17.21 9.69
N TYR A 183 -21.09 -16.43 10.57
CA TYR A 183 -21.90 -16.91 11.68
C TYR A 183 -23.35 -17.01 11.23
N ALA A 184 -23.97 -18.14 11.51
CA ALA A 184 -25.40 -18.35 11.38
C ALA A 184 -25.95 -18.79 12.73
N ASN A 185 -26.80 -17.97 13.32
CA ASN A 185 -27.50 -18.26 14.55
C ASN A 185 -29.01 -18.31 14.25
N THR A 186 -29.66 -19.46 14.47
CA THR A 186 -31.08 -19.64 14.21
C THR A 186 -31.88 -19.67 15.52
N ASP A 187 -33.02 -18.98 15.55
CA ASP A 187 -33.91 -18.98 16.71
C ASP A 187 -34.38 -20.39 17.04
N GLY A 188 -33.94 -20.93 18.21
CA GLY A 188 -34.24 -22.27 18.66
C GLY A 188 -33.50 -23.41 17.96
N GLY A 189 -32.45 -23.11 17.20
CA GLY A 189 -31.55 -24.03 16.52
C GLY A 189 -30.09 -23.88 16.93
N SER A 190 -29.23 -24.79 16.48
CA SER A 190 -27.80 -24.72 16.71
C SER A 190 -27.15 -23.59 15.96
N SER A 191 -26.17 -22.93 16.57
CA SER A 191 -25.35 -21.89 15.97
C SER A 191 -24.14 -22.51 15.28
N SER A 192 -23.91 -22.13 14.02
CA SER A 192 -22.77 -22.62 13.25
C SER A 192 -21.88 -21.46 12.78
N LEU A 193 -20.57 -21.65 12.85
CA LEU A 193 -19.55 -20.79 12.30
C LEU A 193 -18.85 -21.50 11.14
N PHE A 194 -18.82 -20.87 9.98
CA PHE A 194 -17.97 -21.26 8.85
C PHE A 194 -16.82 -20.27 8.73
N GLU A 195 -15.60 -20.78 8.89
CA GLU A 195 -14.36 -20.01 8.76
C GLU A 195 -13.66 -20.37 7.46
N GLN A 196 -13.53 -19.42 6.53
CA GLN A 196 -12.69 -19.56 5.36
C GLN A 196 -11.31 -18.95 5.64
N VAL A 197 -10.29 -19.78 5.63
CA VAL A 197 -8.89 -19.36 5.78
C VAL A 197 -8.19 -19.46 4.42
N MET A 198 -7.66 -18.35 3.92
CA MET A 198 -6.80 -18.33 2.74
C MET A 198 -5.38 -17.93 3.15
N GLU A 199 -4.43 -18.81 2.95
CA GLU A 199 -3.01 -18.58 3.24
C GLU A 199 -2.23 -18.44 1.93
N VAL A 200 -1.58 -17.29 1.74
CA VAL A 200 -0.74 -16.99 0.58
C VAL A 200 0.72 -17.11 0.97
N ARG A 201 1.49 -17.86 0.17
CA ARG A 201 2.94 -17.98 0.26
C ARG A 201 3.49 -18.05 -1.15
N ASP A 202 3.89 -16.92 -1.68
CA ASP A 202 4.22 -16.81 -3.10
C ASP A 202 5.32 -15.77 -3.34
N TRP A 203 5.70 -15.59 -4.58
CA TRP A 203 6.66 -14.59 -5.02
C TRP A 203 6.07 -13.74 -6.14
N ARG A 204 6.56 -12.54 -6.28
CA ARG A 204 6.17 -11.59 -7.32
C ARG A 204 7.39 -10.84 -7.83
N VAL A 205 7.37 -10.51 -9.12
CA VAL A 205 8.39 -9.66 -9.75
C VAL A 205 7.73 -8.38 -10.25
N GLN A 206 8.43 -7.27 -10.11
CA GLN A 206 8.10 -6.00 -10.72
C GLN A 206 9.35 -5.47 -11.41
N VAL A 207 9.23 -5.08 -12.66
CA VAL A 207 10.28 -4.41 -13.42
C VAL A 207 9.90 -2.97 -13.69
N GLY A 208 10.89 -2.09 -13.72
CA GLY A 208 10.67 -0.68 -13.96
C GLY A 208 11.76 -0.06 -14.79
N ALA A 209 11.39 0.95 -15.57
CA ALA A 209 12.30 1.80 -16.31
C ALA A 209 11.98 3.26 -16.04
N GLN A 210 13.02 4.09 -15.98
CA GLN A 210 12.89 5.54 -15.91
C GLN A 210 13.83 6.20 -16.90
N TYR A 211 13.31 7.23 -17.56
CA TYR A 211 14.11 8.12 -18.39
C TYR A 211 13.88 9.56 -17.99
N SER A 212 14.95 10.32 -17.85
CA SER A 212 14.86 11.74 -17.52
C SER A 212 15.84 12.55 -18.34
N VAL A 213 15.34 13.65 -18.87
CA VAL A 213 16.08 14.58 -19.69
C VAL A 213 15.99 16.00 -19.14
N ASN A 214 17.13 16.68 -19.06
CA ASN A 214 17.17 18.09 -18.76
C ASN A 214 16.96 18.85 -20.07
N LEU A 215 15.88 19.61 -20.16
CA LEU A 215 15.62 20.50 -21.32
C LEU A 215 16.56 21.68 -21.28
N ASN A 216 16.82 22.22 -20.09
CA ASN A 216 17.79 23.26 -19.81
C ASN A 216 18.27 23.19 -18.35
N ALA A 217 18.97 24.19 -17.85
CA ALA A 217 19.49 24.20 -16.47
C ALA A 217 18.38 24.13 -15.40
N ASP A 218 17.20 24.65 -15.71
CA ASP A 218 16.09 24.82 -14.79
C ASP A 218 14.97 23.77 -14.97
N ASN A 219 14.86 23.16 -16.14
CA ASN A 219 13.72 22.32 -16.52
C ASN A 219 14.15 20.88 -16.81
N ARG A 220 13.49 19.93 -16.18
CA ARG A 220 13.69 18.50 -16.38
C ARG A 220 12.35 17.81 -16.58
N ILE A 221 12.27 16.91 -17.54
CA ILE A 221 11.17 15.98 -17.75
C ILE A 221 11.63 14.59 -17.36
N GLY A 222 10.77 13.85 -16.63
CA GLY A 222 10.93 12.46 -16.30
C GLY A 222 9.78 11.63 -16.86
N MET A 223 10.10 10.42 -17.28
CA MET A 223 9.15 9.40 -17.71
C MET A 223 9.44 8.11 -16.93
N GLY A 224 8.41 7.39 -16.57
CA GLY A 224 8.55 6.11 -15.86
C GLY A 224 7.53 5.10 -16.34
N VAL A 225 7.96 3.85 -16.45
CA VAL A 225 7.06 2.72 -16.73
C VAL A 225 7.38 1.59 -15.77
N VAL A 226 6.34 0.86 -15.37
CA VAL A 226 6.47 -0.31 -14.50
C VAL A 226 5.59 -1.42 -15.04
N TYR A 227 6.04 -2.66 -14.86
CA TYR A 227 5.30 -3.86 -15.23
C TYR A 227 5.49 -4.94 -14.18
N SER A 228 4.40 -5.60 -13.81
CA SER A 228 4.44 -6.82 -13.01
C SER A 228 3.62 -7.88 -13.73
N PRO A 229 4.22 -9.03 -14.08
CA PRO A 229 3.50 -10.10 -14.76
C PRO A 229 2.43 -10.70 -13.87
N GLY A 230 1.31 -11.03 -14.47
CA GLY A 230 0.24 -11.81 -13.86
C GLY A 230 0.69 -13.23 -13.58
N LYS A 231 0.10 -13.85 -12.59
CA LYS A 231 0.46 -15.22 -12.20
C LYS A 231 -0.63 -15.92 -11.41
N THR A 232 -0.59 -17.22 -11.37
CA THR A 232 -1.36 -18.03 -10.41
C THR A 232 -0.72 -17.93 -9.03
N LEU A 233 -1.53 -17.72 -8.00
CA LEU A 233 -1.06 -17.66 -6.62
C LEU A 233 -0.71 -19.05 -6.09
N LEU A 234 0.31 -19.09 -5.24
CA LEU A 234 0.68 -20.26 -4.46
C LEU A 234 0.17 -20.09 -3.02
N GLY A 235 -0.32 -21.19 -2.46
CA GLY A 235 -0.87 -21.21 -1.12
C GLY A 235 -2.02 -22.20 -1.03
N ASN A 236 -2.71 -22.16 0.10
CA ASN A 236 -3.81 -23.07 0.43
C ASN A 236 -5.02 -22.26 0.91
N ALA A 237 -6.20 -22.85 0.73
CA ALA A 237 -7.41 -22.35 1.36
C ALA A 237 -8.17 -23.53 1.96
N ARG A 238 -8.89 -23.27 3.04
CA ARG A 238 -9.73 -24.25 3.71
C ARG A 238 -10.98 -23.59 4.27
N VAL A 239 -12.05 -24.35 4.39
CA VAL A 239 -13.26 -23.99 5.14
C VAL A 239 -13.37 -24.92 6.30
N VAL A 240 -13.50 -24.38 7.50
CA VAL A 240 -13.68 -25.12 8.75
C VAL A 240 -15.06 -24.76 9.29
N LYS A 241 -15.84 -25.78 9.63
CA LYS A 241 -17.11 -25.64 10.31
C LYS A 241 -16.90 -25.86 11.80
N TYR A 242 -17.44 -24.94 12.58
CA TYR A 242 -17.53 -25.05 14.04
C TYR A 242 -19.01 -25.14 14.41
N ASP A 243 -19.36 -26.12 15.26
CA ASP A 243 -20.65 -26.15 15.93
C ASP A 243 -20.50 -25.45 17.27
N VAL A 244 -21.17 -24.29 17.44
CA VAL A 244 -20.93 -23.40 18.59
C VAL A 244 -21.53 -23.94 19.88
N GLU A 245 -22.51 -24.86 19.78
CA GLU A 245 -23.24 -25.42 20.93
C GLU A 245 -22.77 -26.81 21.31
N ALA A 246 -22.10 -27.54 20.43
CA ALA A 246 -21.57 -28.87 20.69
C ALA A 246 -20.07 -28.76 21.01
N ASP A 247 -19.66 -29.49 22.05
CA ASP A 247 -18.23 -29.65 22.41
C ASP A 247 -17.50 -30.58 21.40
N GLU A 248 -17.84 -30.41 20.11
CA GLU A 248 -17.33 -31.19 18.99
C GLU A 248 -16.09 -30.53 18.41
N LYS A 249 -15.19 -31.37 17.92
CA LYS A 249 -13.99 -30.85 17.24
C LYS A 249 -14.37 -30.18 15.94
N PRO A 250 -13.69 -29.00 15.58
CA PRO A 250 -13.88 -28.37 14.31
C PRO A 250 -13.70 -29.33 13.14
N ASP A 251 -14.62 -29.31 12.18
CA ASP A 251 -14.58 -30.14 10.98
C ASP A 251 -14.11 -29.35 9.77
N THR A 252 -13.17 -29.90 9.01
CA THR A 252 -12.69 -29.28 7.76
C THR A 252 -13.56 -29.76 6.60
N VAL A 253 -14.53 -28.93 6.21
CA VAL A 253 -15.53 -29.26 5.20
C VAL A 253 -15.04 -29.07 3.76
N ALA A 254 -14.06 -28.21 3.51
CA ALA A 254 -13.49 -28.01 2.20
C ALA A 254 -12.00 -27.59 2.25
N THR A 255 -11.23 -28.03 1.27
CA THR A 255 -9.83 -27.61 1.06
C THR A 255 -9.58 -27.35 -0.41
N ALA A 256 -8.77 -26.33 -0.72
CA ALA A 256 -8.35 -26.02 -2.08
C ALA A 256 -6.92 -25.50 -2.11
N LYS A 257 -6.19 -25.80 -3.20
CA LYS A 257 -4.91 -25.16 -3.49
C LYS A 257 -5.15 -23.91 -4.35
N LEU A 258 -4.53 -22.79 -3.99
CA LEU A 258 -4.67 -21.53 -4.73
C LEU A 258 -4.17 -21.63 -6.16
N ARG A 259 -3.17 -22.47 -6.42
CA ARG A 259 -2.50 -22.63 -7.73
C ARG A 259 -3.42 -22.78 -8.94
N HIS A 260 -4.63 -23.30 -8.76
CA HIS A 260 -5.59 -23.51 -9.86
C HIS A 260 -6.80 -22.57 -9.77
N ASN A 261 -7.01 -21.95 -8.62
CA ASN A 261 -8.26 -21.28 -8.26
C ASN A 261 -8.10 -19.79 -8.02
N ALA A 262 -6.87 -19.26 -7.96
CA ALA A 262 -6.63 -17.85 -7.65
C ALA A 262 -5.49 -17.28 -8.51
N THR A 263 -5.72 -16.13 -9.17
CA THR A 263 -4.69 -15.50 -10.01
C THR A 263 -4.60 -14.01 -9.74
N LEU A 264 -3.39 -13.47 -9.86
CA LEU A 264 -3.15 -12.04 -9.98
C LEU A 264 -3.05 -11.66 -11.47
N PRO A 265 -3.64 -10.55 -11.91
CA PRO A 265 -3.49 -10.07 -13.27
C PRO A 265 -2.13 -9.41 -13.50
N ASP A 266 -1.81 -9.16 -14.77
CA ASP A 266 -0.76 -8.22 -15.14
C ASP A 266 -1.03 -6.84 -14.53
N SER A 267 0.03 -6.10 -14.22
CA SER A 267 -0.07 -4.72 -13.75
C SER A 267 0.86 -3.84 -14.57
N TRP A 268 0.29 -2.83 -15.18
CA TRP A 268 0.97 -1.84 -15.99
C TRP A 268 0.85 -0.48 -15.34
N GLY A 269 1.97 0.24 -15.27
CA GLY A 269 2.00 1.61 -14.79
C GLY A 269 2.85 2.48 -15.68
N ALA A 270 2.41 3.72 -15.92
CA ALA A 270 3.14 4.74 -16.65
C ALA A 270 3.01 6.08 -15.93
N GLY A 271 4.07 6.87 -15.93
CA GLY A 271 4.08 8.16 -15.28
C GLY A 271 4.93 9.19 -16.02
N LEU A 272 4.55 10.44 -15.82
CA LEU A 272 5.27 11.61 -16.30
C LEU A 272 5.58 12.53 -15.12
N SER A 273 6.72 13.21 -15.16
CA SER A 273 7.07 14.25 -14.19
C SER A 273 7.74 15.44 -14.85
N TYR A 274 7.51 16.60 -14.27
CA TYR A 274 8.16 17.85 -14.66
C TYR A 274 8.74 18.52 -13.44
N THR A 275 10.02 18.85 -13.49
CA THR A 275 10.74 19.54 -12.41
C THR A 275 11.23 20.90 -12.88
N TRP A 276 10.88 21.95 -12.13
CA TRP A 276 11.32 23.31 -12.36
C TRP A 276 12.24 23.80 -11.23
N LYS A 277 13.43 24.25 -11.61
CA LYS A 277 14.46 24.82 -10.71
C LYS A 277 14.78 23.95 -9.48
N ARG A 278 14.52 22.65 -9.54
CA ARG A 278 14.59 21.72 -8.41
C ARG A 278 13.75 22.15 -7.19
N ARG A 279 12.76 23.02 -7.40
CA ARG A 279 11.86 23.55 -6.38
C ARG A 279 10.44 23.02 -6.52
N LEU A 280 9.96 22.98 -7.74
CA LEU A 280 8.65 22.44 -8.08
C LEU A 280 8.83 21.13 -8.82
N ASN A 281 8.14 20.10 -8.38
CA ASN A 281 8.05 18.81 -9.06
C ASN A 281 6.57 18.44 -9.18
N ILE A 282 6.07 18.25 -10.39
CA ILE A 282 4.69 17.87 -10.68
C ILE A 282 4.74 16.55 -11.42
N GLY A 283 3.81 15.64 -11.11
CA GLY A 283 3.72 14.35 -11.77
C GLY A 283 2.29 13.91 -11.99
N ALA A 284 2.15 12.98 -12.93
CA ALA A 284 0.91 12.26 -13.20
C ALA A 284 1.22 10.82 -13.53
N ASP A 285 0.45 9.90 -12.95
CA ASP A 285 0.59 8.46 -13.11
C ASP A 285 -0.72 7.84 -13.56
N PHE A 286 -0.61 6.75 -14.33
CA PHE A 286 -1.71 5.90 -14.74
C PHE A 286 -1.35 4.44 -14.45
N THR A 287 -2.27 3.70 -13.84
CA THR A 287 -2.15 2.26 -13.55
C THR A 287 -3.32 1.51 -14.19
N TYR A 288 -3.04 0.35 -14.80
CA TYR A 288 -4.05 -0.54 -15.35
C TYR A 288 -3.78 -2.00 -14.97
N GLN A 289 -4.84 -2.70 -14.54
CA GLN A 289 -4.80 -4.11 -14.13
C GLN A 289 -6.07 -4.82 -14.61
N PRO A 290 -5.97 -5.79 -15.57
CA PRO A 290 -7.13 -6.50 -16.13
C PRO A 290 -7.63 -7.60 -15.17
N TRP A 291 -8.21 -7.21 -14.05
CA TRP A 291 -8.74 -8.11 -13.03
C TRP A 291 -9.92 -8.94 -13.50
N SER A 292 -10.69 -8.49 -14.52
CA SER A 292 -11.78 -9.26 -15.09
C SER A 292 -11.36 -10.63 -15.64
N LYS A 293 -10.06 -10.79 -15.95
CA LYS A 293 -9.46 -12.05 -16.41
C LYS A 293 -8.92 -12.92 -15.27
N ALA A 294 -8.89 -12.39 -14.05
CA ALA A 294 -8.35 -13.09 -12.90
C ALA A 294 -9.36 -14.12 -12.38
N LYS A 295 -8.85 -15.30 -12.00
CA LYS A 295 -9.64 -16.32 -11.34
C LYS A 295 -9.81 -15.96 -9.87
N THR A 296 -11.02 -16.18 -9.34
CA THR A 296 -11.33 -16.01 -7.93
C THR A 296 -11.42 -17.36 -7.24
N LEU A 297 -11.01 -17.39 -5.99
CA LEU A 297 -11.21 -18.55 -5.14
C LEU A 297 -12.72 -18.79 -4.94
N GLN A 298 -13.16 -19.98 -5.31
CA GLN A 298 -14.52 -20.46 -5.05
C GLN A 298 -14.43 -21.65 -4.11
N LEU A 299 -15.09 -21.56 -2.98
CA LEU A 299 -15.22 -22.63 -2.00
C LEU A 299 -16.67 -22.75 -1.58
N ASP A 300 -17.08 -23.94 -1.19
CA ASP A 300 -18.42 -24.20 -0.67
C ASP A 300 -18.74 -23.26 0.50
N HIS A 301 -19.96 -22.77 0.56
CA HIS A 301 -20.48 -21.77 1.51
C HIS A 301 -19.94 -20.33 1.36
N PHE A 302 -19.07 -20.06 0.38
CA PHE A 302 -18.56 -18.72 0.09
C PHE A 302 -18.78 -18.37 -1.39
N ASP A 303 -19.49 -17.26 -1.61
CA ASP A 303 -19.81 -16.79 -2.96
C ASP A 303 -18.54 -16.40 -3.72
N GLY A 304 -18.45 -16.87 -4.96
CA GLY A 304 -17.42 -16.43 -5.88
C GLY A 304 -17.60 -14.93 -6.23
N THR A 305 -16.53 -14.17 -6.09
CA THR A 305 -16.52 -12.74 -6.44
C THR A 305 -16.17 -12.57 -7.91
N ARG A 306 -16.96 -11.79 -8.66
CA ARG A 306 -16.54 -11.30 -9.98
C ARG A 306 -15.68 -10.06 -9.81
N PHE A 307 -14.69 -9.89 -10.68
CA PHE A 307 -13.81 -8.73 -10.67
C PHE A 307 -14.05 -7.85 -11.89
N ALA A 308 -13.84 -6.55 -11.73
CA ALA A 308 -13.76 -5.58 -12.82
C ALA A 308 -12.31 -5.20 -13.08
N ASP A 309 -12.01 -4.71 -14.28
CA ASP A 309 -10.71 -4.14 -14.57
C ASP A 309 -10.49 -2.90 -13.70
N ARG A 310 -9.34 -2.88 -13.00
CA ARG A 310 -8.89 -1.74 -12.21
C ARG A 310 -8.10 -0.77 -13.06
N TRP A 311 -8.42 0.52 -12.93
CA TRP A 311 -7.55 1.57 -13.41
C TRP A 311 -7.54 2.76 -12.45
N GLN A 312 -6.41 3.43 -12.38
CA GLN A 312 -6.18 4.52 -11.45
C GLN A 312 -5.39 5.64 -12.12
N VAL A 313 -5.78 6.87 -11.84
CA VAL A 313 -5.09 8.09 -12.24
C VAL A 313 -4.69 8.85 -10.99
N ASN A 314 -3.44 9.26 -10.92
CA ASN A 314 -2.88 10.04 -9.83
C ASN A 314 -2.25 11.31 -10.40
N VAL A 315 -2.49 12.46 -9.78
CA VAL A 315 -1.87 13.73 -10.13
C VAL A 315 -1.46 14.45 -8.87
N GLY A 316 -0.26 15.02 -8.86
CA GLY A 316 0.20 15.77 -7.70
C GLY A 316 1.54 16.40 -7.88
N GLY A 317 1.97 17.12 -6.85
CA GLY A 317 3.25 17.79 -6.90
C GLY A 317 3.76 18.22 -5.53
N GLU A 318 5.03 18.60 -5.52
CA GLU A 318 5.72 19.14 -4.36
C GLU A 318 6.43 20.45 -4.70
N TYR A 319 6.46 21.33 -3.73
CA TYR A 319 7.16 22.62 -3.84
C TYR A 319 8.01 22.89 -2.60
N THR A 320 9.29 23.22 -2.82
CA THR A 320 10.21 23.70 -1.78
C THR A 320 10.77 25.05 -2.21
N HIS A 321 10.51 26.09 -1.41
CA HIS A 321 10.92 27.44 -1.76
C HIS A 321 12.45 27.55 -1.88
N SER A 322 13.18 27.01 -0.93
CA SER A 322 14.65 27.00 -0.95
C SER A 322 15.21 25.87 -0.11
N VAL A 323 16.25 25.21 -0.58
CA VAL A 323 16.99 24.21 0.22
C VAL A 323 17.97 24.85 1.23
N ARG A 324 18.22 26.14 1.10
CA ARG A 324 19.07 26.96 1.98
C ARG A 324 18.28 28.20 2.40
N GLY A 325 18.34 28.58 3.68
CA GLY A 325 17.60 29.74 4.20
C GLY A 325 16.91 29.44 5.55
N SER A 326 15.87 30.20 5.85
CA SER A 326 15.08 30.02 7.08
C SER A 326 14.40 28.64 7.11
N TYR A 327 14.02 28.18 8.29
CA TYR A 327 13.35 26.88 8.45
C TYR A 327 12.11 26.75 7.57
N LEU A 328 11.26 27.76 7.57
CA LEU A 328 10.02 27.78 6.78
C LEU A 328 10.27 27.70 5.27
N SER A 329 11.36 28.28 4.76
CA SER A 329 11.69 28.22 3.34
C SER A 329 12.16 26.81 2.90
N ARG A 330 12.59 25.97 3.85
CA ARG A 330 13.04 24.58 3.60
C ARG A 330 11.94 23.54 3.72
N ILE A 331 10.75 23.92 4.22
CA ILE A 331 9.59 23.04 4.25
C ILE A 331 9.20 22.71 2.82
N THR A 332 8.93 21.43 2.56
CA THR A 332 8.36 20.95 1.31
C THR A 332 6.84 20.85 1.47
N TYR A 333 6.11 21.56 0.63
CA TYR A 333 4.65 21.52 0.54
C TYR A 333 4.24 20.54 -0.54
N ARG A 334 3.26 19.70 -0.28
CA ARG A 334 2.77 18.69 -1.22
C ARG A 334 1.26 18.73 -1.31
N ALA A 335 0.75 18.50 -2.52
CA ALA A 335 -0.68 18.33 -2.76
C ALA A 335 -0.89 17.39 -3.95
N GLY A 336 -2.01 16.69 -3.95
CA GLY A 336 -2.38 15.80 -5.04
C GLY A 336 -3.79 15.28 -4.91
N GLY A 337 -4.18 14.49 -5.90
CA GLY A 337 -5.46 13.81 -5.94
C GLY A 337 -5.38 12.58 -6.81
N PHE A 338 -6.34 11.69 -6.61
CA PHE A 338 -6.43 10.45 -7.37
C PHE A 338 -7.89 10.07 -7.65
N PHE A 339 -8.05 9.28 -8.68
CA PHE A 339 -9.28 8.58 -9.00
C PHE A 339 -8.94 7.12 -9.30
N ASN A 340 -9.67 6.19 -8.67
CA ASN A 340 -9.51 4.75 -8.81
C ASN A 340 -10.86 4.10 -9.11
N ARG A 341 -10.94 3.35 -10.21
CA ARG A 341 -11.96 2.35 -10.43
C ARG A 341 -11.41 1.02 -9.93
N ASP A 342 -11.94 0.57 -8.80
CA ASP A 342 -11.42 -0.62 -8.12
C ASP A 342 -11.77 -1.91 -8.87
N TYR A 343 -11.05 -3.00 -8.57
CA TYR A 343 -11.34 -4.32 -9.11
C TYR A 343 -12.58 -4.97 -8.47
N ILE A 344 -13.01 -4.46 -7.30
CA ILE A 344 -14.11 -5.01 -6.51
C ILE A 344 -15.44 -4.75 -7.21
N MET A 345 -16.25 -5.83 -7.28
CA MET A 345 -17.63 -5.80 -7.69
C MET A 345 -18.54 -6.26 -6.56
N VAL A 346 -19.63 -5.52 -6.31
CA VAL A 346 -20.68 -5.89 -5.35
C VAL A 346 -21.97 -6.06 -6.14
N GLY A 347 -22.32 -7.30 -6.45
CA GLY A 347 -23.33 -7.60 -7.47
C GLY A 347 -22.88 -7.06 -8.83
N ASP A 348 -23.71 -6.20 -9.43
CA ASP A 348 -23.39 -5.54 -10.70
C ASP A 348 -22.76 -4.15 -10.54
N ASN A 349 -22.47 -3.73 -9.32
CA ASN A 349 -21.92 -2.43 -9.01
C ASN A 349 -20.40 -2.49 -8.84
N ASN A 350 -19.68 -1.63 -9.56
CA ASN A 350 -18.24 -1.50 -9.42
C ASN A 350 -17.88 -0.46 -8.36
N VAL A 351 -16.93 -0.76 -7.50
CA VAL A 351 -16.45 0.17 -6.48
C VAL A 351 -15.55 1.23 -7.10
N ARG A 352 -15.84 2.48 -6.79
CA ARG A 352 -15.05 3.65 -7.22
C ARG A 352 -14.56 4.43 -6.01
N GLU A 353 -13.40 5.04 -6.19
CA GLU A 353 -12.74 5.78 -5.14
C GLU A 353 -12.09 7.03 -5.72
N TYR A 354 -12.18 8.14 -5.01
CA TYR A 354 -11.42 9.35 -5.31
C TYR A 354 -10.97 10.03 -4.02
N GLY A 355 -9.88 10.75 -4.10
CA GLY A 355 -9.37 11.44 -2.93
C GLY A 355 -8.46 12.60 -3.29
N VAL A 356 -8.26 13.42 -2.28
CA VAL A 356 -7.30 14.54 -2.31
C VAL A 356 -6.38 14.43 -1.10
N SER A 357 -5.14 14.82 -1.29
CA SER A 357 -4.14 14.80 -0.22
C SER A 357 -3.33 16.09 -0.22
N PHE A 358 -2.87 16.46 0.96
CA PHE A 358 -1.88 17.52 1.14
C PHE A 358 -0.94 17.16 2.29
N GLY A 359 0.22 17.79 2.33
CA GLY A 359 1.16 17.52 3.41
C GLY A 359 2.42 18.34 3.37
N PHE A 360 3.23 18.09 4.39
CA PHE A 360 4.44 18.83 4.68
C PHE A 360 5.62 17.88 4.86
N GLY A 361 6.73 18.18 4.19
CA GLY A 361 8.03 17.60 4.48
C GLY A 361 8.82 18.54 5.37
N LEU A 362 8.97 18.19 6.64
CA LEU A 362 9.60 18.98 7.68
C LEU A 362 11.07 18.54 7.83
N PRO A 363 12.06 19.31 7.37
CA PRO A 363 13.45 18.93 7.48
C PRO A 363 13.92 19.02 8.93
N ALA A 364 14.64 18.02 9.41
CA ALA A 364 15.30 18.09 10.72
C ALA A 364 16.38 19.17 10.74
N LEU A 365 16.63 19.77 11.92
CA LEU A 365 17.55 20.90 12.06
C LEU A 365 19.01 20.50 11.85
N SER A 366 19.40 19.30 12.28
CA SER A 366 20.79 18.84 12.34
C SER A 366 21.15 17.68 11.41
N SER A 367 20.19 17.17 10.64
CA SER A 367 20.40 16.03 9.73
C SER A 367 19.66 16.22 8.41
N LYS A 368 19.88 15.31 7.45
CA LYS A 368 19.12 15.27 6.20
C LYS A 368 17.79 14.53 6.33
N THR A 369 17.41 14.14 7.54
CA THR A 369 16.15 13.49 7.87
C THR A 369 14.99 14.44 7.62
N VAL A 370 13.91 13.89 7.07
CA VAL A 370 12.66 14.60 6.81
C VAL A 370 11.52 13.87 7.51
N ILE A 371 10.72 14.61 8.27
CA ILE A 371 9.46 14.13 8.84
C ILE A 371 8.35 14.56 7.87
N ASN A 372 7.60 13.60 7.37
CA ASN A 372 6.49 13.81 6.44
C ASN A 372 5.18 13.73 7.22
N LEU A 373 4.40 14.82 7.26
CA LEU A 373 3.07 14.88 7.86
C LEU A 373 2.06 15.14 6.74
N GLY A 374 1.15 14.20 6.52
CA GLY A 374 0.17 14.23 5.45
C GLY A 374 -1.25 14.07 5.96
N PHE A 375 -2.17 14.65 5.21
CA PHE A 375 -3.62 14.57 5.41
C PHE A 375 -4.25 14.15 4.09
N GLU A 376 -5.19 13.20 4.15
CA GLU A 376 -5.89 12.70 2.99
C GLU A 376 -7.38 12.57 3.29
N TYR A 377 -8.20 13.06 2.39
CA TYR A 377 -9.61 12.75 2.32
C TYR A 377 -9.85 11.80 1.15
N ARG A 378 -10.60 10.72 1.39
CA ARG A 378 -10.92 9.69 0.42
C ARG A 378 -12.39 9.33 0.52
N HIS A 379 -13.05 9.25 -0.62
CA HIS A 379 -14.43 8.80 -0.73
C HIS A 379 -14.47 7.52 -1.57
N ARG A 380 -15.17 6.50 -1.06
CA ARG A 380 -15.37 5.21 -1.73
C ARG A 380 -16.84 4.85 -1.72
N GLN A 381 -17.34 4.38 -2.86
CA GLN A 381 -18.71 3.87 -2.99
C GLN A 381 -18.86 2.96 -4.19
N ALA A 382 -19.88 2.08 -4.16
CA ALA A 382 -20.30 1.30 -5.31
C ALA A 382 -21.07 2.17 -6.33
N HIS A 383 -20.98 1.85 -7.61
CA HIS A 383 -21.61 2.57 -8.71
C HIS A 383 -22.13 1.59 -9.77
N PRO A 384 -23.36 1.73 -10.37
CA PRO A 384 -24.23 2.91 -10.29
C PRO A 384 -25.01 3.06 -8.98
N ASN A 385 -25.27 1.96 -8.24
CA ASN A 385 -26.08 2.04 -7.02
C ASN A 385 -25.15 2.18 -5.80
N PRO A 386 -25.20 3.29 -5.05
CA PRO A 386 -24.39 3.48 -3.85
C PRO A 386 -24.95 2.62 -2.70
N LEU A 387 -24.41 1.41 -2.52
CA LEU A 387 -24.81 0.48 -1.47
C LEU A 387 -24.29 0.92 -0.10
N LEU A 388 -23.02 1.25 -0.06
CA LEU A 388 -22.32 1.76 1.14
C LEU A 388 -21.43 2.91 0.70
N LYS A 389 -21.48 4.02 1.43
CA LYS A 389 -20.57 5.16 1.27
C LYS A 389 -19.57 5.16 2.38
N GLU A 390 -18.28 5.25 2.05
CA GLU A 390 -17.19 5.34 3.00
C GLU A 390 -16.42 6.64 2.78
N ASN A 391 -16.28 7.44 3.84
CA ASN A 391 -15.49 8.66 3.84
C ASN A 391 -14.35 8.52 4.83
N TYR A 392 -13.12 8.52 4.31
CA TYR A 392 -11.89 8.36 5.06
C TYR A 392 -11.23 9.71 5.30
N PHE A 393 -10.80 9.92 6.53
CA PHE A 393 -9.91 11.00 6.93
C PHE A 393 -8.64 10.38 7.48
N ASN A 394 -7.56 10.44 6.71
CA ASN A 394 -6.30 9.81 7.03
C ASN A 394 -5.27 10.86 7.43
N ILE A 395 -4.55 10.60 8.51
CA ILE A 395 -3.34 11.31 8.90
C ILE A 395 -2.18 10.35 8.72
N ARG A 396 -1.21 10.71 7.87
CA ARG A 396 -0.03 9.90 7.60
C ARG A 396 1.22 10.58 8.14
N LEU A 397 1.97 9.83 8.93
CA LEU A 397 3.26 10.24 9.47
C LEU A 397 4.34 9.37 8.86
N GLY A 398 5.34 9.98 8.24
CA GLY A 398 6.49 9.28 7.70
C GLY A 398 7.80 9.86 8.20
N ILE A 399 8.80 9.01 8.41
CA ILE A 399 10.13 9.44 8.78
C ILE A 399 11.11 8.91 7.76
N ASN A 400 11.68 9.82 6.98
CA ASN A 400 12.72 9.52 6.00
C ASN A 400 14.09 9.90 6.60
N PHE A 401 14.83 8.90 7.06
CA PHE A 401 16.22 9.07 7.50
C PHE A 401 17.13 9.06 6.30
N ASN A 402 18.02 10.05 6.24
CA ASN A 402 19.05 10.17 5.20
C ASN A 402 20.37 10.49 5.88
N GLU A 403 21.22 9.50 6.03
CA GLU A 403 22.47 9.59 6.77
C GLU A 403 23.66 9.19 5.91
N LEU A 404 24.82 9.77 6.17
CA LEU A 404 26.09 9.40 5.56
C LEU A 404 26.72 8.25 6.34
N TRP A 405 26.75 7.04 5.76
CA TRP A 405 27.20 5.85 6.47
C TRP A 405 28.56 5.31 6.04
N PHE A 406 28.98 5.54 4.85
CA PHE A 406 30.18 4.92 4.29
C PHE A 406 31.39 5.88 4.30
N PHE A 407 31.48 6.71 5.31
CA PHE A 407 32.58 7.66 5.45
C PHE A 407 33.77 6.98 6.14
N GLN A 408 34.90 6.81 5.45
CA GLN A 408 36.17 6.47 6.09
C GLN A 408 36.70 7.72 6.79
N ASN A 409 36.68 7.72 8.13
CA ASN A 409 37.46 8.67 8.89
C ASN A 409 38.95 8.37 8.65
N LYS A 410 39.64 9.22 7.91
CA LYS A 410 41.09 9.19 7.88
C LYS A 410 41.54 9.60 9.26
N ILE A 411 42.04 8.64 10.06
CA ILE A 411 42.81 8.91 11.26
C ILE A 411 44.08 9.60 10.77
N ARG A 412 44.23 10.88 11.09
CA ARG A 412 45.50 11.60 10.94
C ARG A 412 46.31 11.42 12.19
#